data_adc32b34d666508ec6ad868325aeea29
#
_entry.id   adc32b34d666508ec6ad868325aeea29
#
_cell.length_a   1.000
_cell.length_b   1.000
_cell.length_c   1.000
_cell.angle_alpha   90.00
_cell.angle_beta   90.00
_cell.angle_gamma   90.00
#
_symmetry.space_group_name_H-M   'P 1'
#
loop_
_entity.id
_entity.type
_entity.pdbx_description
1 polymer ?
#
loop_
_entity_poly.entity_id
_entity_poly.type
_entity_poly.pdbx_seq_one_letter_code
_entity_poly.pdbx_strand_id
1 'polypeptide(L)'
;ALTNYRRRHLGYVFQMYNLIPNLNVKENIEVGAYLSDKSLDIDELLKTLGLYEHRHKLPNQLSGGQQQRTAIGRAIVKNPDILLCDEPTGALDYNTSKEILKLIEDVNQKYGNTVIMVTHNDAIKNMADRVIKLRDGQIRKDYTNEVKIPAQELDW
;
A
#
# COMPACT_ATOMS: atom_id res chain seq x y z
N ALA A 1 17.60 2.51 -17.38
CA ALA A 1 17.92 1.20 -16.83
C ALA A 1 17.02 0.86 -15.63
N LEU A 2 17.45 -0.04 -14.77
CA LEU A 2 16.64 -0.55 -13.65
C LEU A 2 16.17 0.55 -12.68
N THR A 3 17.02 1.54 -12.40
CA THR A 3 16.65 2.66 -11.51
C THR A 3 15.47 3.48 -12.08
N ASN A 4 15.49 3.76 -13.40
CA ASN A 4 14.39 4.47 -14.05
C ASN A 4 13.10 3.67 -14.05
N TYR A 5 13.21 2.35 -14.25
CA TYR A 5 12.06 1.45 -14.17
C TYR A 5 11.42 1.52 -12.79
N ARG A 6 12.21 1.43 -11.70
CA ARG A 6 11.69 1.50 -10.33
C ARG A 6 11.01 2.82 -10.03
N ARG A 7 11.55 3.93 -10.52
CA ARG A 7 10.97 5.26 -10.31
C ARG A 7 9.60 5.41 -10.95
N ARG A 8 9.43 4.87 -12.15
CA ARG A 8 8.22 5.07 -12.95
C ARG A 8 7.14 4.02 -12.70
N HIS A 9 7.55 2.77 -12.44
CA HIS A 9 6.64 1.62 -12.53
C HIS A 9 6.42 0.91 -11.21
N LEU A 10 7.26 1.16 -10.19
CA LEU A 10 7.19 0.43 -8.93
C LEU A 10 6.94 1.36 -7.76
N GLY A 11 5.84 1.14 -7.04
CA GLY A 11 5.58 1.73 -5.73
C GLY A 11 5.90 0.72 -4.64
N TYR A 12 6.48 1.18 -3.54
CA TYR A 12 6.91 0.29 -2.46
C TYR A 12 6.32 0.74 -1.12
N VAL A 13 5.64 -0.17 -0.43
CA VAL A 13 5.05 0.05 0.90
C VAL A 13 5.71 -0.92 1.88
N PHE A 14 6.34 -0.36 2.91
CA PHE A 14 7.07 -1.12 3.93
C PHE A 14 6.22 -1.35 5.18
N GLN A 15 6.59 -2.34 6.00
CA GLN A 15 6.01 -2.54 7.34
C GLN A 15 6.27 -1.33 8.23
N MET A 16 7.50 -0.80 8.21
CA MET A 16 7.87 0.46 8.85
C MET A 16 7.66 1.57 7.83
N TYR A 17 6.93 2.59 8.19
CA TYR A 17 6.35 3.56 7.25
C TYR A 17 7.37 4.42 6.50
N ASN A 18 8.54 4.65 7.09
CA ASN A 18 9.65 5.41 6.48
C ASN A 18 9.24 6.82 6.03
N LEU A 19 8.37 7.48 6.78
CA LEU A 19 7.98 8.85 6.48
C LEU A 19 9.10 9.82 6.87
N ILE A 20 9.19 10.93 6.15
CA ILE A 20 10.13 12.00 6.45
C ILE A 20 9.55 12.81 7.62
N PRO A 21 10.19 12.81 8.82
CA PRO A 21 9.56 13.32 10.03
C PRO A 21 9.33 14.82 10.04
N ASN A 22 10.06 15.59 9.23
CA ASN A 22 9.94 17.03 9.16
C ASN A 22 8.93 17.51 8.11
N LEU A 23 8.34 16.59 7.35
CA LEU A 23 7.34 16.89 6.33
C LEU A 23 5.96 16.46 6.81
N ASN A 24 4.93 17.24 6.47
CA ASN A 24 3.55 16.85 6.77
C ASN A 24 3.06 15.73 5.85
N VAL A 25 1.81 15.30 6.03
CA VAL A 25 1.20 14.23 5.22
C VAL A 25 1.26 14.57 3.73
N LYS A 26 0.79 15.75 3.36
CA LYS A 26 0.75 16.18 1.97
C LYS A 26 2.15 16.22 1.36
N GLU A 27 3.11 16.78 2.07
CA GLU A 27 4.49 16.88 1.62
C GLU A 27 5.16 15.51 1.48
N ASN A 28 4.90 14.58 2.40
CA ASN A 28 5.40 13.21 2.28
C ASN A 28 4.88 12.53 1.00
N ILE A 29 3.61 12.73 0.69
CA ILE A 29 3.03 12.19 -0.54
C ILE A 29 3.62 12.87 -1.78
N GLU A 30 3.80 14.20 -1.74
CA GLU A 30 4.38 14.95 -2.85
C GLU A 30 5.79 14.47 -3.22
N VAL A 31 6.57 14.01 -2.24
CA VAL A 31 7.90 13.43 -2.50
C VAL A 31 7.78 12.25 -3.47
N GLY A 32 6.73 11.43 -3.35
CA GLY A 32 6.50 10.32 -4.25
C GLY A 32 6.16 10.74 -5.68
N ALA A 33 5.62 11.95 -5.86
CA ALA A 33 5.29 12.48 -7.18
C ALA A 33 6.51 13.01 -7.93
N TYR A 34 7.60 13.23 -7.24
CA TYR A 34 8.81 13.79 -7.83
C TYR A 34 9.35 12.86 -8.93
N LEU A 35 9.67 13.43 -10.08
CA LEU A 35 10.13 12.73 -11.28
C LEU A 35 9.07 11.84 -11.95
N SER A 36 7.81 11.98 -11.60
CA SER A 36 6.73 11.28 -12.29
C SER A 36 6.08 12.19 -13.34
N ASP A 37 5.89 11.66 -14.53
CA ASP A 37 5.19 12.36 -15.62
C ASP A 37 3.67 12.18 -15.55
N LYS A 38 3.19 11.26 -14.70
CA LYS A 38 1.79 10.84 -14.67
C LYS A 38 1.26 10.79 -13.23
N SER A 39 1.73 11.69 -12.36
CA SER A 39 1.30 11.67 -10.97
C SER A 39 -0.19 11.92 -10.82
N LEU A 40 -0.79 11.27 -9.82
CA LEU A 40 -2.19 11.44 -9.47
C LEU A 40 -2.42 12.83 -8.83
N ASP A 41 -3.65 13.31 -8.90
CA ASP A 41 -4.02 14.54 -8.18
C ASP A 41 -3.94 14.30 -6.67
N ILE A 42 -3.11 15.11 -6.01
CA ILE A 42 -2.81 14.93 -4.57
C ILE A 42 -4.05 15.15 -3.70
N ASP A 43 -4.85 16.16 -3.97
CA ASP A 43 -6.04 16.44 -3.15
C ASP A 43 -7.07 15.32 -3.28
N GLU A 44 -7.30 14.82 -4.48
CA GLU A 44 -8.18 13.67 -4.69
C GLU A 44 -7.64 12.42 -3.99
N LEU A 45 -6.34 12.19 -4.10
CA LEU A 45 -5.69 11.06 -3.45
C LEU A 45 -5.80 11.15 -1.94
N LEU A 46 -5.58 12.33 -1.35
CA LEU A 46 -5.76 12.53 0.09
C LEU A 46 -7.15 12.16 0.56
N LYS A 47 -8.17 12.49 -0.22
CA LYS A 47 -9.55 12.12 0.07
C LYS A 47 -9.77 10.61 -0.01
N THR A 48 -9.24 9.98 -1.04
CA THR A 48 -9.30 8.52 -1.21
C THR A 48 -8.65 7.78 -0.04
N LEU A 49 -7.54 8.32 0.47
CA LEU A 49 -6.80 7.75 1.59
C LEU A 49 -7.45 8.03 2.95
N GLY A 50 -8.47 8.90 3.01
CA GLY A 50 -9.06 9.34 4.27
C GLY A 50 -8.13 10.25 5.08
N LEU A 51 -7.24 10.98 4.42
CA LEU A 51 -6.20 11.80 5.05
C LEU A 51 -6.37 13.31 4.81
N TYR A 52 -7.41 13.72 4.08
CA TYR A 52 -7.55 15.13 3.70
C TYR A 52 -7.59 16.06 4.92
N GLU A 53 -8.32 15.67 5.97
CA GLU A 53 -8.40 16.44 7.22
C GLU A 53 -7.08 16.48 7.99
N HIS A 54 -6.15 15.58 7.70
CA HIS A 54 -4.88 15.44 8.38
C HIS A 54 -3.69 15.86 7.53
N ARG A 55 -3.93 16.48 6.38
CA ARG A 55 -2.88 16.75 5.38
C ARG A 55 -1.74 17.64 5.85
N HIS A 56 -1.98 18.46 6.86
CA HIS A 56 -0.96 19.37 7.42
C HIS A 56 -0.31 18.81 8.69
N LYS A 57 -0.69 17.62 9.15
CA LYS A 57 -0.08 17.01 10.33
C LYS A 57 1.27 16.38 10.02
N LEU A 58 2.17 16.41 11.00
CA LEU A 58 3.45 15.75 10.94
C LEU A 58 3.31 14.26 11.32
N PRO A 59 4.24 13.39 10.92
CA PRO A 59 4.16 11.96 11.23
C PRO A 59 3.97 11.66 12.73
N ASN A 60 4.62 12.41 13.63
CA ASN A 60 4.48 12.19 15.06
C ASN A 60 3.10 12.54 15.62
N GLN A 61 2.25 13.18 14.83
CA GLN A 61 0.87 13.52 15.19
C GLN A 61 -0.15 12.52 14.65
N LEU A 62 0.32 11.46 13.99
CA LEU A 62 -0.51 10.48 13.29
C LEU A 62 -0.53 9.15 14.03
N SER A 63 -1.66 8.45 13.96
CA SER A 63 -1.73 7.04 14.36
C SER A 63 -0.91 6.18 13.40
N GLY A 64 -0.62 4.93 13.79
CA GLY A 64 0.08 3.98 12.93
C GLY A 64 -0.65 3.76 11.59
N GLY A 65 -1.97 3.64 11.63
CA GLY A 65 -2.78 3.49 10.42
C GLY A 65 -2.72 4.71 9.51
N GLN A 66 -2.75 5.91 10.08
CA GLN A 66 -2.61 7.14 9.31
C GLN A 66 -1.22 7.27 8.69
N GLN A 67 -0.17 6.88 9.43
CA GLN A 67 1.18 6.85 8.88
C GLN A 67 1.28 5.87 7.71
N GLN A 68 0.69 4.68 7.84
CA GLN A 68 0.71 3.69 6.76
C GLN A 68 -0.10 4.16 5.54
N ARG A 69 -1.24 4.82 5.75
CA ARG A 69 -2.01 5.43 4.66
C ARG A 69 -1.20 6.49 3.93
N THR A 70 -0.43 7.28 4.66
CA THR A 70 0.47 8.28 4.07
C THR A 70 1.56 7.60 3.23
N ALA A 71 2.15 6.52 3.73
CA ALA A 71 3.15 5.74 3.01
C ALA A 71 2.57 5.12 1.74
N ILE A 72 1.36 4.60 1.80
CA ILE A 72 0.65 4.08 0.62
C ILE A 72 0.44 5.21 -0.39
N GLY A 73 0.00 6.38 0.07
CA GLY A 73 -0.20 7.56 -0.80
C GLY A 73 1.08 7.97 -1.51
N ARG A 74 2.18 8.01 -0.79
CA ARG A 74 3.50 8.32 -1.37
C ARG A 74 3.89 7.30 -2.45
N ALA A 75 3.57 6.03 -2.23
CA ALA A 75 3.90 4.97 -3.18
C ALA A 75 3.03 5.03 -4.45
N ILE A 76 1.74 5.38 -4.33
CA ILE A 76 0.81 5.35 -5.46
C ILE A 76 0.66 6.67 -6.20
N VAL A 77 1.09 7.79 -5.62
CA VAL A 77 0.92 9.12 -6.24
C VAL A 77 1.59 9.21 -7.59
N LYS A 78 2.68 8.49 -7.80
CA LYS A 78 3.38 8.44 -9.08
C LYS A 78 2.68 7.57 -10.12
N ASN A 79 1.54 6.99 -9.78
CA ASN A 79 0.74 6.11 -10.63
C ASN A 79 1.52 4.89 -11.14
N PRO A 80 2.07 4.06 -10.24
CA PRO A 80 2.91 2.93 -10.62
C PRO A 80 2.09 1.79 -11.23
N ASP A 81 2.73 0.98 -12.08
CA ASP A 81 2.12 -0.23 -12.62
C ASP A 81 2.02 -1.34 -11.56
N ILE A 82 3.01 -1.38 -10.66
CA ILE A 82 3.11 -2.38 -9.60
C ILE A 82 3.23 -1.69 -8.25
N LEU A 83 2.40 -2.11 -7.31
CA LEU A 83 2.50 -1.73 -5.91
C LEU A 83 2.98 -2.94 -5.11
N LEU A 84 4.19 -2.86 -4.59
CA LEU A 84 4.77 -3.93 -3.77
C LEU A 84 4.57 -3.57 -2.29
N CYS A 85 3.82 -4.40 -1.58
CA CYS A 85 3.51 -4.22 -0.17
C CYS A 85 4.23 -5.31 0.63
N ASP A 86 5.20 -4.91 1.45
CA ASP A 86 6.00 -5.82 2.25
C ASP A 86 5.53 -5.76 3.71
N GLU A 87 4.76 -6.75 4.13
CA GLU A 87 4.14 -6.84 5.46
C GLU A 87 3.41 -5.54 5.84
N PRO A 88 2.46 -5.05 5.02
CA PRO A 88 1.91 -3.70 5.20
C PRO A 88 1.10 -3.51 6.49
N THR A 89 0.70 -4.60 7.13
CA THR A 89 -0.09 -4.57 8.37
C THR A 89 0.68 -5.11 9.58
N GLY A 90 1.97 -5.44 9.43
CA GLY A 90 2.73 -6.14 10.46
C GLY A 90 2.89 -5.38 11.78
N ALA A 91 2.83 -4.05 11.76
CA ALA A 91 2.96 -3.21 12.94
C ALA A 91 1.62 -2.66 13.45
N LEU A 92 0.50 -3.15 12.93
CA LEU A 92 -0.84 -2.61 13.21
C LEU A 92 -1.71 -3.61 13.96
N ASP A 93 -2.65 -3.09 14.74
CA ASP A 93 -3.67 -3.90 15.40
C ASP A 93 -4.66 -4.49 14.38
N TYR A 94 -5.49 -5.42 14.82
CA TYR A 94 -6.42 -6.16 13.96
C TYR A 94 -7.36 -5.25 13.16
N ASN A 95 -8.04 -4.33 13.83
CA ASN A 95 -9.03 -3.48 13.16
C ASN A 95 -8.37 -2.54 12.16
N THR A 96 -7.26 -1.92 12.54
CA THR A 96 -6.49 -1.03 11.67
C THR A 96 -5.91 -1.80 10.48
N SER A 97 -5.45 -3.03 10.70
CA SER A 97 -4.96 -3.90 9.63
C SER A 97 -6.04 -4.15 8.57
N LYS A 98 -7.28 -4.41 8.99
CA LYS A 98 -8.39 -4.62 8.05
C LYS A 98 -8.68 -3.35 7.25
N GLU A 99 -8.60 -2.18 7.87
CA GLU A 99 -8.78 -0.91 7.17
C GLU A 99 -7.68 -0.67 6.13
N ILE A 100 -6.43 -1.00 6.45
CA ILE A 100 -5.32 -0.86 5.50
C ILE A 100 -5.47 -1.85 4.34
N LEU A 101 -5.85 -3.09 4.60
CA LEU A 101 -6.09 -4.08 3.55
C LEU A 101 -7.23 -3.65 2.63
N LYS A 102 -8.29 -3.09 3.21
CA LYS A 102 -9.42 -2.53 2.45
C LYS A 102 -8.94 -1.38 1.55
N LEU A 103 -8.09 -0.50 2.07
CA LEU A 103 -7.53 0.60 1.30
C LEU A 103 -6.70 0.09 0.13
N ILE A 104 -5.85 -0.92 0.34
CA ILE A 104 -5.04 -1.52 -0.73
C ILE A 104 -5.96 -2.12 -1.80
N GLU A 105 -7.01 -2.79 -1.40
CA GLU A 105 -8.03 -3.33 -2.31
C GLU A 105 -8.69 -2.22 -3.14
N ASP A 106 -9.10 -1.12 -2.49
CA ASP A 106 -9.73 0.02 -3.16
C ASP A 106 -8.77 0.69 -4.15
N VAL A 107 -7.51 0.84 -3.77
CA VAL A 107 -6.46 1.39 -4.63
C VAL A 107 -6.26 0.52 -5.87
N ASN A 108 -6.20 -0.79 -5.70
CA ASN A 108 -6.07 -1.74 -6.80
C ASN A 108 -7.24 -1.60 -7.78
N GLN A 109 -8.46 -1.51 -7.27
CA GLN A 109 -9.65 -1.39 -8.10
C GLN A 109 -9.73 -0.03 -8.79
N LYS A 110 -9.41 1.05 -8.08
CA LYS A 110 -9.55 2.41 -8.60
C LYS A 110 -8.49 2.75 -9.65
N TYR A 111 -7.24 2.39 -9.39
CA TYR A 111 -6.12 2.79 -10.24
C TYR A 111 -5.61 1.70 -11.17
N GLY A 112 -6.09 0.46 -11.00
CA GLY A 112 -5.79 -0.64 -11.92
C GLY A 112 -4.35 -1.16 -11.85
N ASN A 113 -3.60 -0.81 -10.79
CA ASN A 113 -2.25 -1.32 -10.62
C ASN A 113 -2.25 -2.80 -10.20
N THR A 114 -1.13 -3.48 -10.42
CA THR A 114 -0.92 -4.83 -9.90
C THR A 114 -0.35 -4.71 -8.49
N VAL A 115 -1.02 -5.33 -7.52
CA VAL A 115 -0.54 -5.36 -6.14
C VAL A 115 0.14 -6.68 -5.87
N ILE A 116 1.38 -6.62 -5.41
CA ILE A 116 2.12 -7.79 -4.91
C ILE A 116 2.27 -7.60 -3.41
N MET A 117 1.72 -8.53 -2.64
CA MET A 117 1.78 -8.45 -1.19
C MET A 117 2.58 -9.61 -0.62
N VAL A 118 3.61 -9.29 0.16
CA VAL A 118 4.39 -10.26 0.92
C VAL A 118 3.88 -10.23 2.35
N THR A 119 3.45 -11.38 2.86
CA THR A 119 2.89 -11.45 4.21
C THR A 119 3.09 -12.83 4.82
N HIS A 120 3.22 -12.86 6.15
CA HIS A 120 3.17 -14.09 6.94
C HIS A 120 1.77 -14.35 7.50
N ASN A 121 0.81 -13.46 7.29
CA ASN A 121 -0.57 -13.65 7.72
C ASN A 121 -1.32 -14.48 6.68
N ASP A 122 -1.59 -15.74 7.03
CA ASP A 122 -2.18 -16.71 6.12
C ASP A 122 -3.62 -16.35 5.71
N ALA A 123 -4.34 -15.60 6.53
CA ALA A 123 -5.72 -15.19 6.20
C ALA A 123 -5.78 -14.20 5.02
N ILE A 124 -4.74 -13.42 4.80
CA ILE A 124 -4.70 -12.41 3.73
C ILE A 124 -4.75 -13.06 2.34
N LYS A 125 -4.27 -14.29 2.21
CA LYS A 125 -4.30 -15.02 0.92
C LYS A 125 -5.70 -15.09 0.29
N ASN A 126 -6.74 -15.04 1.11
CA ASN A 126 -8.12 -15.21 0.66
C ASN A 126 -8.66 -13.98 -0.09
N MET A 127 -8.03 -12.82 0.05
CA MET A 127 -8.42 -11.63 -0.70
C MET A 127 -7.68 -11.50 -2.05
N ALA A 128 -6.66 -12.29 -2.28
CA ALA A 128 -5.82 -12.19 -3.47
C ALA A 128 -6.43 -12.91 -4.68
N ASP A 129 -6.11 -12.43 -5.88
CA ASP A 129 -6.44 -13.14 -7.11
C ASP A 129 -5.60 -14.40 -7.26
N ARG A 130 -4.32 -14.31 -6.94
CA ARG A 130 -3.35 -15.39 -7.07
C ARG A 130 -2.51 -15.49 -5.81
N VAL A 131 -2.25 -16.71 -5.37
CA VAL A 131 -1.46 -16.98 -4.18
C VAL A 131 -0.24 -17.81 -4.55
N ILE A 132 0.94 -17.36 -4.12
CA ILE A 132 2.19 -18.07 -4.30
C ILE A 132 2.78 -18.31 -2.92
N LYS A 133 2.97 -19.58 -2.55
CA LYS A 133 3.61 -19.94 -1.30
C LYS A 133 5.05 -20.34 -1.54
N LEU A 134 5.95 -19.70 -0.81
CA LEU A 134 7.39 -19.97 -0.86
C LEU A 134 7.83 -20.70 0.41
N ARG A 135 8.72 -21.66 0.25
CA ARG A 135 9.37 -22.34 1.35
C ARG A 135 10.78 -22.74 0.92
N ASP A 136 11.78 -22.40 1.73
CA ASP A 136 13.17 -22.72 1.48
C ASP A 136 13.64 -22.27 0.08
N GLY A 137 13.21 -21.08 -0.33
CA GLY A 137 13.57 -20.49 -1.61
C GLY A 137 12.89 -21.12 -2.81
N GLN A 138 11.90 -21.99 -2.60
CA GLN A 138 11.21 -22.67 -3.69
C GLN A 138 9.71 -22.42 -3.63
N ILE A 139 9.06 -22.40 -4.80
CA ILE A 139 7.61 -22.27 -4.89
C ILE A 139 6.99 -23.62 -4.50
N ARG A 140 6.19 -23.61 -3.45
CA ARG A 140 5.48 -24.81 -2.96
C ARG A 140 4.05 -24.89 -3.46
N LYS A 141 3.38 -23.74 -3.60
CA LYS A 141 2.04 -23.65 -4.14
C LYS A 141 1.92 -22.41 -4.99
N ASP A 142 1.15 -22.52 -6.07
CA ASP A 142 0.81 -21.43 -6.95
C ASP A 142 -0.59 -21.71 -7.49
N TYR A 143 -1.57 -20.92 -7.07
CA TYR A 143 -2.96 -21.13 -7.45
C TYR A 143 -3.72 -19.81 -7.54
N THR A 144 -4.81 -19.83 -8.28
CA THR A 144 -5.73 -18.70 -8.40
C THR A 144 -6.97 -18.95 -7.53
N ASN A 145 -7.39 -17.94 -6.77
CA ASN A 145 -8.65 -18.01 -6.02
C ASN A 145 -9.83 -17.81 -6.97
N GLU A 146 -10.74 -18.78 -7.02
CA GLU A 146 -11.95 -18.65 -7.83
C GLU A 146 -12.91 -17.63 -7.22
N VAL A 147 -12.96 -17.56 -5.88
CA VAL A 147 -13.79 -16.61 -5.14
C VAL A 147 -12.89 -15.87 -4.15
N LYS A 148 -12.81 -14.55 -4.30
CA LYS A 148 -12.05 -13.72 -3.38
C LYS A 148 -12.94 -13.28 -2.22
N ILE A 149 -12.35 -13.24 -1.03
CA ILE A 149 -13.02 -12.70 0.16
C ILE A 149 -12.63 -11.23 0.28
N PRO A 150 -13.59 -10.29 0.37
CA PRO A 150 -13.26 -8.88 0.59
C PRO A 150 -12.46 -8.68 1.86
N ALA A 151 -11.57 -7.68 1.85
CA ALA A 151 -10.67 -7.42 2.98
C ALA A 151 -11.42 -7.27 4.32
N GLN A 152 -12.59 -6.65 4.30
CA GLN A 152 -13.41 -6.45 5.50
C GLN A 152 -13.95 -7.75 6.12
N GLU A 153 -14.06 -8.79 5.32
CA GLU A 153 -14.60 -10.09 5.75
C GLU A 153 -13.51 -11.09 6.12
N LEU A 154 -12.24 -10.71 5.99
CA LEU A 154 -11.14 -11.56 6.44
C LEU A 154 -11.18 -11.74 7.95
N ASP A 155 -10.81 -12.91 8.41
CA ASP A 155 -10.81 -13.25 9.82
C ASP A 155 -9.53 -14.03 10.17
N TRP A 156 -8.86 -13.60 11.25
CA TRP A 156 -7.67 -14.27 11.78
C TRP A 156 -7.48 -14.09 13.28
#